data_41d0595343c2cf6a7992de1ff983ab8e
#
_entry.id   41d0595343c2cf6a7992de1ff983ab8e
#
_cell.length_a   1.000
_cell.length_b   1.000
_cell.length_c   1.000
_cell.angle_alpha   90.00
_cell.angle_beta   90.00
_cell.angle_gamma   90.00
#
_symmetry.space_group_name_H-M   'P 1'
#
loop_
_entity.id
_entity.type
_entity.pdbx_description
1 polymer ?
#
loop_
_entity_poly.entity_id
_entity_poly.type
_entity_poly.pdbx_seq_one_letter_code
_entity_poly.pdbx_strand_id
1 'polypeptide(L)'
;ETILKTSPKGTYKAVVPVDFAGYPIDGERMRQLADQYGFAIVEDACHAPGATFTDSKGIINRVGNSSYADLTVFSFHPVKHIATGEGGAVTTNNRELYEKVCLYRTHGITRDSEKLTRHDGGWYYEMQELGYNYRFTEFQAALGISQLGRMDWSISRRGEIAKKYDKAFEGTVIKTPFRADNVLHAFHLYIIQVDNRKALYDFLRENNIFAQVLYAPAHLMPYYKQFGWKEGDCPVAEEYYTKCLALPMFPSLTNEEQDWVIEKVLEFVR
;
A
#
# COMPACT_ATOMS: atom_id res chain seq x y z
N GLU A 1 15.80 -11.25 -4.25
CA GLU A 1 16.43 -12.57 -4.38
C GLU A 1 17.95 -12.50 -4.35
N THR A 2 18.58 -11.56 -5.08
CA THR A 2 20.05 -11.42 -5.10
C THR A 2 20.64 -11.26 -3.69
N ILE A 3 20.06 -10.38 -2.88
CA ILE A 3 20.48 -10.18 -1.48
C ILE A 3 20.31 -11.46 -0.65
N LEU A 4 19.20 -12.18 -0.83
CA LEU A 4 18.94 -13.43 -0.11
C LEU A 4 19.92 -14.53 -0.45
N LYS A 5 20.37 -14.62 -1.72
CA LYS A 5 21.38 -15.60 -2.17
C LYS A 5 22.76 -15.35 -1.58
N THR A 6 23.09 -14.10 -1.29
CA THR A 6 24.42 -13.69 -0.78
C THR A 6 24.46 -13.56 0.75
N SER A 7 23.33 -13.71 1.43
CA SER A 7 23.21 -13.59 2.89
C SER A 7 23.02 -14.96 3.54
N PRO A 8 23.54 -15.21 4.75
CA PRO A 8 23.24 -16.42 5.51
C PRO A 8 21.73 -16.58 5.72
N LYS A 9 21.23 -17.82 5.69
CA LYS A 9 19.82 -18.11 5.99
C LYS A 9 19.43 -17.59 7.38
N GLY A 10 18.30 -16.91 7.47
CA GLY A 10 17.79 -16.31 8.72
C GLY A 10 18.38 -14.96 9.09
N THR A 11 19.23 -14.35 8.23
CA THR A 11 19.68 -12.96 8.39
C THR A 11 18.48 -12.00 8.40
N TYR A 12 17.56 -12.17 7.46
CA TYR A 12 16.36 -11.38 7.38
C TYR A 12 15.22 -12.11 8.06
N LYS A 13 14.56 -11.49 9.04
CA LYS A 13 13.45 -12.06 9.80
C LYS A 13 12.11 -11.82 9.14
N ALA A 14 11.98 -10.69 8.43
CA ALA A 14 10.78 -10.33 7.70
C ALA A 14 11.13 -9.52 6.44
N VAL A 15 10.23 -9.58 5.47
CA VAL A 15 10.21 -8.70 4.30
C VAL A 15 8.87 -7.99 4.27
N VAL A 16 8.90 -6.69 3.98
CA VAL A 16 7.70 -5.85 3.87
C VAL A 16 7.55 -5.42 2.40
N PRO A 17 6.92 -6.25 1.56
CA PRO A 17 6.59 -5.85 0.19
C PRO A 17 5.43 -4.87 0.20
N VAL A 18 5.45 -3.90 -0.71
CA VAL A 18 4.43 -2.84 -0.79
C VAL A 18 3.63 -3.00 -2.07
N ASP A 19 2.30 -3.04 -1.97
CA ASP A 19 1.35 -2.98 -3.08
C ASP A 19 1.26 -1.55 -3.64
N PHE A 20 2.38 -1.09 -4.17
CA PHE A 20 2.58 0.31 -4.53
C PHE A 20 1.54 0.82 -5.53
N ALA A 21 1.01 2.02 -5.31
CA ALA A 21 -0.03 2.66 -6.11
C ALA A 21 -1.36 1.89 -6.20
N GLY A 22 -1.47 0.74 -5.53
CA GLY A 22 -2.63 -0.16 -5.58
C GLY A 22 -2.44 -1.37 -6.52
N TYR A 23 -1.21 -1.63 -6.97
CA TYR A 23 -0.84 -2.81 -7.74
C TYR A 23 -0.38 -3.91 -6.79
N PRO A 24 -1.07 -5.08 -6.75
CA PRO A 24 -0.68 -6.19 -5.89
C PRO A 24 0.71 -6.72 -6.21
N ILE A 25 1.46 -7.08 -5.19
CA ILE A 25 2.71 -7.82 -5.36
C ILE A 25 2.45 -9.20 -5.98
N ASP A 26 3.49 -9.83 -6.53
CA ASP A 26 3.49 -11.26 -6.81
C ASP A 26 3.62 -12.06 -5.50
N GLY A 27 2.47 -12.27 -4.84
CA GLY A 27 2.40 -12.93 -3.54
C GLY A 27 2.88 -14.38 -3.60
N GLU A 28 2.58 -15.10 -4.69
CA GLU A 28 3.00 -16.49 -4.87
C GLU A 28 4.54 -16.61 -4.93
N ARG A 29 5.19 -15.75 -5.73
CA ARG A 29 6.65 -15.71 -5.80
C ARG A 29 7.27 -15.28 -4.48
N MET A 30 6.68 -14.29 -3.81
CA MET A 30 7.15 -13.84 -2.50
C MET A 30 7.07 -14.96 -1.45
N ARG A 31 5.99 -15.75 -1.44
CA ARG A 31 5.83 -16.88 -0.52
C ARG A 31 6.89 -17.97 -0.78
N GLN A 32 7.16 -18.32 -2.05
CA GLN A 32 8.21 -19.26 -2.40
C GLN A 32 9.59 -18.81 -1.84
N LEU A 33 9.90 -17.53 -1.97
CA LEU A 33 11.15 -16.98 -1.42
C LEU A 33 11.17 -17.03 0.12
N ALA A 34 10.04 -16.72 0.76
CA ALA A 34 9.94 -16.76 2.21
C ALA A 34 10.11 -18.18 2.77
N ASP A 35 9.52 -19.16 2.12
CA ASP A 35 9.66 -20.57 2.51
C ASP A 35 11.10 -21.07 2.29
N GLN A 36 11.72 -20.67 1.20
CA GLN A 36 13.10 -21.04 0.90
C GLN A 36 14.13 -20.45 1.87
N TYR A 37 13.97 -19.15 2.21
CA TYR A 37 14.96 -18.41 2.97
C TYR A 37 14.62 -18.20 4.46
N GLY A 38 13.40 -18.52 4.86
CA GLY A 38 12.96 -18.53 6.26
C GLY A 38 12.69 -17.15 6.84
N PHE A 39 11.92 -16.31 6.13
CA PHE A 39 11.46 -15.00 6.63
C PHE A 39 9.93 -14.89 6.63
N ALA A 40 9.39 -14.01 7.47
CA ALA A 40 7.97 -13.68 7.47
C ALA A 40 7.65 -12.60 6.40
N ILE A 41 6.43 -12.63 5.86
CA ILE A 41 5.92 -11.62 4.93
C ILE A 41 4.91 -10.74 5.66
N VAL A 42 5.21 -9.43 5.72
CA VAL A 42 4.27 -8.40 6.18
C VAL A 42 3.91 -7.55 4.97
N GLU A 43 2.81 -7.89 4.28
CA GLU A 43 2.35 -7.19 3.09
C GLU A 43 1.83 -5.80 3.46
N ASP A 44 2.40 -4.75 2.90
CA ASP A 44 1.89 -3.39 3.02
C ASP A 44 0.88 -3.11 1.90
N ALA A 45 -0.38 -3.38 2.20
CA ALA A 45 -1.52 -3.18 1.31
C ALA A 45 -2.21 -1.81 1.50
N CYS A 46 -1.53 -0.83 2.09
CA CYS A 46 -2.11 0.49 2.36
C CYS A 46 -2.60 1.23 1.09
N HIS A 47 -2.17 0.82 -0.09
CA HIS A 47 -2.63 1.36 -1.37
C HIS A 47 -3.56 0.41 -2.14
N ALA A 48 -3.77 -0.80 -1.68
CA ALA A 48 -4.42 -1.86 -2.46
C ALA A 48 -5.71 -2.48 -1.86
N PRO A 49 -6.50 -1.80 -1.00
CA PRO A 49 -7.79 -2.34 -0.61
C PRO A 49 -8.64 -2.66 -1.85
N GLY A 50 -9.15 -3.90 -1.94
CA GLY A 50 -9.99 -4.35 -3.03
C GLY A 50 -9.26 -4.81 -4.30
N ALA A 51 -7.95 -4.64 -4.39
CA ALA A 51 -7.16 -5.23 -5.48
C ALA A 51 -7.18 -6.76 -5.43
N THR A 52 -6.99 -7.39 -6.59
CA THR A 52 -6.91 -8.85 -6.70
C THR A 52 -5.83 -9.27 -7.68
N PHE A 53 -5.31 -10.48 -7.50
CA PHE A 53 -4.50 -11.15 -8.51
C PHE A 53 -4.93 -12.61 -8.66
N THR A 54 -4.75 -13.16 -9.85
CA THR A 54 -4.99 -14.58 -10.11
C THR A 54 -3.66 -15.32 -10.05
N ASP A 55 -3.57 -16.32 -9.20
CA ASP A 55 -2.36 -17.13 -9.02
C ASP A 55 -2.16 -18.16 -10.15
N SER A 56 -1.05 -18.91 -10.08
CA SER A 56 -0.70 -19.95 -11.08
C SER A 56 -1.71 -21.09 -11.18
N LYS A 57 -2.60 -21.23 -10.20
CA LYS A 57 -3.68 -22.24 -10.16
C LYS A 57 -5.01 -21.70 -10.70
N GLY A 58 -5.05 -20.45 -11.12
CA GLY A 58 -6.26 -19.78 -11.57
C GLY A 58 -7.17 -19.31 -10.43
N ILE A 59 -6.70 -19.26 -9.18
CA ILE A 59 -7.47 -18.80 -8.02
C ILE A 59 -7.31 -17.27 -7.91
N ILE A 60 -8.46 -16.58 -7.80
CA ILE A 60 -8.47 -15.14 -7.57
C ILE A 60 -8.22 -14.88 -6.08
N ASN A 61 -7.12 -14.22 -5.79
CA ASN A 61 -6.72 -13.81 -4.45
C ASN A 61 -6.99 -12.31 -4.27
N ARG A 62 -7.82 -11.96 -3.29
CA ARG A 62 -8.02 -10.57 -2.89
C ARG A 62 -6.89 -10.19 -1.94
N VAL A 63 -6.27 -9.03 -2.16
CA VAL A 63 -5.29 -8.46 -1.23
C VAL A 63 -5.86 -8.42 0.18
N GLY A 64 -5.09 -8.89 1.15
CA GLY A 64 -5.51 -9.03 2.54
C GLY A 64 -6.22 -10.34 2.90
N ASN A 65 -6.40 -11.28 1.95
CA ASN A 65 -6.91 -12.62 2.29
C ASN A 65 -5.87 -13.49 3.02
N SER A 66 -4.64 -12.99 3.13
CA SER A 66 -3.49 -13.63 3.80
C SER A 66 -3.18 -15.05 3.31
N SER A 67 -3.47 -15.34 2.03
CA SER A 67 -3.13 -16.64 1.43
C SER A 67 -1.62 -16.79 1.20
N TYR A 68 -0.92 -15.68 0.95
CA TYR A 68 0.51 -15.66 0.64
C TYR A 68 1.33 -14.83 1.63
N ALA A 69 0.70 -13.99 2.46
CA ALA A 69 1.36 -13.20 3.49
C ALA A 69 1.06 -13.74 4.90
N ASP A 70 1.99 -13.56 5.84
CA ASP A 70 1.78 -13.89 7.25
C ASP A 70 0.89 -12.84 7.94
N LEU A 71 1.10 -11.57 7.57
CA LEU A 71 0.28 -10.41 7.95
C LEU A 71 0.07 -9.53 6.73
N THR A 72 -1.12 -8.92 6.61
CA THR A 72 -1.37 -7.84 5.65
C THR A 72 -1.86 -6.60 6.38
N VAL A 73 -1.29 -5.44 6.06
CA VAL A 73 -1.56 -4.16 6.72
C VAL A 73 -2.31 -3.23 5.79
N PHE A 74 -3.41 -2.63 6.28
CA PHE A 74 -4.18 -1.60 5.60
C PHE A 74 -4.13 -0.27 6.35
N SER A 75 -4.19 0.83 5.61
CA SER A 75 -4.31 2.19 6.14
C SER A 75 -5.70 2.76 5.87
N PHE A 76 -6.26 3.44 6.89
CA PHE A 76 -7.52 4.19 6.79
C PHE A 76 -7.28 5.71 6.94
N HIS A 77 -6.07 6.16 6.62
CA HIS A 77 -5.74 7.58 6.50
C HIS A 77 -6.67 8.27 5.48
N PRO A 78 -7.00 9.57 5.63
CA PRO A 78 -8.00 10.28 4.80
C PRO A 78 -7.85 10.17 3.28
N VAL A 79 -6.63 10.02 2.77
CA VAL A 79 -6.39 9.91 1.31
C VAL A 79 -6.59 8.50 0.76
N LYS A 80 -6.82 7.49 1.61
CA LYS A 80 -6.95 6.09 1.20
C LYS A 80 -8.35 5.76 0.65
N HIS A 81 -8.50 4.56 0.09
CA HIS A 81 -9.79 4.08 -0.44
C HIS A 81 -10.89 3.98 0.61
N ILE A 82 -10.49 3.61 1.82
CA ILE A 82 -11.31 3.57 3.02
C ILE A 82 -10.69 4.58 3.97
N ALA A 83 -11.45 5.58 4.39
CA ALA A 83 -10.97 6.64 5.27
C ALA A 83 -11.78 6.67 6.56
N THR A 84 -11.07 6.74 7.71
CA THR A 84 -11.69 6.82 9.05
C THR A 84 -11.15 8.00 9.87
N GLY A 85 -10.61 9.04 9.18
CA GLY A 85 -9.83 10.11 9.80
C GLY A 85 -8.38 9.64 10.02
N GLU A 86 -8.16 8.74 10.92
CA GLU A 86 -6.95 7.93 11.09
C GLU A 86 -7.36 6.50 11.42
N GLY A 87 -6.50 5.53 11.15
CA GLY A 87 -6.76 4.14 11.46
C GLY A 87 -6.09 3.18 10.49
N GLY A 88 -6.34 1.91 10.71
CA GLY A 88 -5.85 0.82 9.89
C GLY A 88 -6.38 -0.52 10.37
N ALA A 89 -6.03 -1.55 9.62
CA ALA A 89 -6.32 -2.93 9.97
C ALA A 89 -5.15 -3.83 9.65
N VAL A 90 -5.04 -4.92 10.39
CA VAL A 90 -4.12 -6.02 10.10
C VAL A 90 -4.95 -7.28 9.92
N THR A 91 -4.74 -8.00 8.82
CA THR A 91 -5.36 -9.30 8.57
C THR A 91 -4.32 -10.42 8.62
N THR A 92 -4.74 -11.59 9.08
CA THR A 92 -3.91 -12.80 9.14
C THR A 92 -4.77 -14.05 9.24
N ASN A 93 -4.30 -15.16 8.69
CA ASN A 93 -4.88 -16.49 8.89
C ASN A 93 -4.18 -17.27 10.02
N ASN A 94 -3.15 -16.69 10.65
CA ASN A 94 -2.40 -17.30 11.74
C ASN A 94 -2.97 -16.85 13.09
N ARG A 95 -3.51 -17.80 13.86
CA ARG A 95 -4.12 -17.55 15.16
C ARG A 95 -3.16 -16.95 16.19
N GLU A 96 -1.92 -17.40 16.23
CA GLU A 96 -0.91 -16.87 17.16
C GLU A 96 -0.57 -15.41 16.85
N LEU A 97 -0.38 -15.07 15.56
CA LEU A 97 -0.14 -13.68 15.14
C LEU A 97 -1.34 -12.79 15.44
N TYR A 98 -2.56 -13.27 15.21
CA TYR A 98 -3.79 -12.55 15.56
C TYR A 98 -3.83 -12.21 17.06
N GLU A 99 -3.57 -13.18 17.93
CA GLU A 99 -3.59 -12.96 19.38
C GLU A 99 -2.51 -11.97 19.81
N LYS A 100 -1.30 -12.04 19.26
CA LYS A 100 -0.22 -11.08 19.51
C LYS A 100 -0.60 -9.66 19.07
N VAL A 101 -1.15 -9.50 17.85
CA VAL A 101 -1.59 -8.19 17.35
C VAL A 101 -2.68 -7.59 18.25
N CYS A 102 -3.66 -8.40 18.68
CA CYS A 102 -4.70 -7.97 19.61
C CYS A 102 -4.13 -7.54 20.97
N LEU A 103 -3.17 -8.30 21.49
CA LEU A 103 -2.49 -8.00 22.74
C LEU A 103 -1.71 -6.67 22.67
N TYR A 104 -0.85 -6.53 21.65
CA TYR A 104 -0.05 -5.32 21.45
C TYR A 104 -0.89 -4.06 21.19
N ARG A 105 -2.00 -4.19 20.45
CA ARG A 105 -2.94 -3.08 20.21
C ARG A 105 -3.53 -2.50 21.51
N THR A 106 -3.60 -3.32 22.58
CA THR A 106 -4.34 -3.02 23.80
C THR A 106 -3.42 -3.10 25.02
N HIS A 107 -2.34 -2.31 25.03
CA HIS A 107 -1.37 -2.17 26.14
C HIS A 107 -0.62 -3.45 26.52
N GLY A 108 -0.69 -4.51 25.75
CA GLY A 108 -0.14 -5.82 26.15
C GLY A 108 -0.90 -6.47 27.31
N ILE A 109 -2.16 -6.07 27.54
CA ILE A 109 -2.99 -6.50 28.67
C ILE A 109 -3.91 -7.64 28.24
N THR A 110 -4.01 -8.68 29.08
CA THR A 110 -4.99 -9.76 28.96
C THR A 110 -5.90 -9.85 30.18
N ARG A 111 -7.13 -10.33 29.95
CA ARG A 111 -8.08 -10.79 30.98
C ARG A 111 -8.40 -12.27 30.82
N ASP A 112 -7.74 -12.94 29.90
CA ASP A 112 -7.89 -14.36 29.67
C ASP A 112 -7.43 -15.16 30.89
N SER A 113 -8.36 -15.82 31.56
CA SER A 113 -8.10 -16.55 32.82
C SER A 113 -7.03 -17.63 32.66
N GLU A 114 -6.85 -18.17 31.47
CA GLU A 114 -5.82 -19.20 31.21
C GLU A 114 -4.40 -18.60 31.14
N LYS A 115 -4.30 -17.28 30.94
CA LYS A 115 -3.04 -16.53 30.80
C LYS A 115 -2.69 -15.70 32.04
N LEU A 116 -3.60 -15.60 33.02
CA LEU A 116 -3.37 -14.87 34.26
C LEU A 116 -2.55 -15.71 35.25
N THR A 117 -1.60 -15.08 35.94
CA THR A 117 -0.82 -15.68 37.01
C THR A 117 -1.54 -15.65 38.35
N ARG A 118 -2.58 -14.79 38.50
CA ARG A 118 -3.41 -14.62 39.68
C ARG A 118 -4.88 -14.49 39.32
N HIS A 119 -5.77 -14.83 40.24
CA HIS A 119 -7.22 -14.80 40.08
C HIS A 119 -7.90 -14.01 41.21
N ASP A 120 -7.64 -12.69 41.27
CA ASP A 120 -8.10 -11.84 42.35
C ASP A 120 -9.58 -11.44 42.25
N GLY A 121 -10.21 -11.70 41.07
CA GLY A 121 -11.62 -11.38 40.81
C GLY A 121 -11.85 -10.91 39.37
N GLY A 122 -13.11 -10.66 39.02
CA GLY A 122 -13.50 -10.31 37.65
C GLY A 122 -12.96 -8.96 37.14
N TRP A 123 -12.42 -8.15 37.99
CA TRP A 123 -11.75 -6.87 37.63
C TRP A 123 -10.27 -7.04 37.30
N TYR A 124 -9.66 -8.22 37.60
CA TYR A 124 -8.23 -8.43 37.50
C TYR A 124 -7.79 -8.59 36.05
N TYR A 125 -6.63 -8.09 35.73
CA TYR A 125 -5.95 -8.22 34.44
C TYR A 125 -4.44 -8.12 34.63
N GLU A 126 -3.69 -8.62 33.65
CA GLU A 126 -2.22 -8.58 33.67
C GLU A 126 -1.67 -8.02 32.36
N MET A 127 -0.61 -7.23 32.47
CA MET A 127 0.21 -6.85 31.33
C MET A 127 1.21 -7.96 31.06
N GLN A 128 1.06 -8.66 29.95
CA GLN A 128 1.92 -9.79 29.55
C GLN A 128 3.11 -9.32 28.72
N GLU A 129 2.95 -8.22 27.97
CA GLU A 129 3.92 -7.68 27.03
C GLU A 129 3.86 -6.15 27.05
N LEU A 130 4.91 -5.48 26.57
CA LEU A 130 4.89 -4.03 26.36
C LEU A 130 4.10 -3.70 25.09
N GLY A 131 2.84 -3.34 25.24
CA GLY A 131 1.95 -2.98 24.14
C GLY A 131 1.71 -1.49 23.98
N TYR A 132 0.86 -1.16 23.02
CA TYR A 132 0.51 0.20 22.61
C TYR A 132 -0.95 0.51 22.91
N ASN A 133 -1.34 1.77 22.78
CA ASN A 133 -2.74 2.20 22.81
C ASN A 133 -3.21 2.45 21.36
N TYR A 134 -3.44 1.39 20.60
CA TYR A 134 -3.87 1.46 19.20
C TYR A 134 -5.32 1.00 19.01
N ARG A 135 -6.17 1.32 19.99
CA ARG A 135 -7.61 1.02 19.88
C ARG A 135 -8.27 1.91 18.85
N PHE A 136 -9.08 1.29 18.02
CA PHE A 136 -9.95 1.94 17.05
C PHE A 136 -11.23 2.38 17.75
N THR A 137 -11.68 3.62 17.54
CA THR A 137 -12.88 4.13 18.18
C THR A 137 -14.14 3.68 17.43
N GLU A 138 -15.29 3.64 18.13
CA GLU A 138 -16.59 3.31 17.53
C GLU A 138 -16.98 4.28 16.40
N PHE A 139 -16.63 5.56 16.51
CA PHE A 139 -16.85 6.55 15.43
C PHE A 139 -16.06 6.20 14.18
N GLN A 140 -14.80 5.85 14.32
CA GLN A 140 -13.95 5.43 13.22
C GLN A 140 -14.45 4.13 12.61
N ALA A 141 -14.89 3.18 13.45
CA ALA A 141 -15.44 1.91 12.98
C ALA A 141 -16.74 2.12 12.19
N ALA A 142 -17.65 2.95 12.66
CA ALA A 142 -18.89 3.29 11.97
C ALA A 142 -18.64 3.95 10.61
N LEU A 143 -17.69 4.91 10.55
CA LEU A 143 -17.26 5.52 9.29
C LEU A 143 -16.64 4.48 8.35
N GLY A 144 -15.76 3.60 8.89
CA GLY A 144 -15.11 2.52 8.12
C GLY A 144 -16.11 1.56 7.48
N ILE A 145 -17.16 1.16 8.21
CA ILE A 145 -18.26 0.30 7.69
C ILE A 145 -18.96 0.99 6.52
N SER A 146 -19.28 2.29 6.65
CA SER A 146 -19.88 3.08 5.59
C SER A 146 -18.98 3.17 4.34
N GLN A 147 -17.67 3.37 4.54
CA GLN A 147 -16.69 3.45 3.45
C GLN A 147 -16.50 2.10 2.75
N LEU A 148 -16.46 1.00 3.50
CA LEU A 148 -16.39 -0.36 2.95
C LEU A 148 -17.54 -0.66 2.00
N GLY A 149 -18.77 -0.22 2.31
CA GLY A 149 -19.94 -0.39 1.45
C GLY A 149 -19.82 0.30 0.08
N ARG A 150 -18.86 1.24 -0.08
CA ARG A 150 -18.63 1.96 -1.34
C ARG A 150 -17.37 1.49 -2.07
N MET A 151 -16.62 0.54 -1.54
CA MET A 151 -15.30 0.17 -2.04
C MET A 151 -15.35 -0.35 -3.48
N ASP A 152 -16.25 -1.28 -3.80
CA ASP A 152 -16.33 -1.88 -5.14
C ASP A 152 -16.67 -0.82 -6.20
N TRP A 153 -17.60 0.10 -5.90
CA TRP A 153 -17.86 1.25 -6.75
C TRP A 153 -16.62 2.14 -6.94
N SER A 154 -15.90 2.43 -5.85
CA SER A 154 -14.70 3.26 -5.89
C SER A 154 -13.61 2.63 -6.77
N ILE A 155 -13.37 1.33 -6.65
CA ILE A 155 -12.40 0.59 -7.46
C ILE A 155 -12.80 0.61 -8.95
N SER A 156 -14.08 0.33 -9.25
CA SER A 156 -14.58 0.37 -10.62
C SER A 156 -14.39 1.76 -11.25
N ARG A 157 -14.77 2.82 -10.52
CA ARG A 157 -14.63 4.20 -11.02
C ARG A 157 -13.18 4.60 -11.24
N ARG A 158 -12.27 4.23 -10.36
CA ARG A 158 -10.82 4.45 -10.53
C ARG A 158 -10.29 3.69 -11.75
N GLY A 159 -10.79 2.48 -12.01
CA GLY A 159 -10.48 1.72 -13.22
C GLY A 159 -10.93 2.42 -14.52
N GLU A 160 -12.11 3.05 -14.53
CA GLU A 160 -12.60 3.86 -15.65
C GLU A 160 -11.71 5.09 -15.91
N ILE A 161 -11.37 5.83 -14.85
CA ILE A 161 -10.47 6.98 -14.91
C ILE A 161 -9.11 6.56 -15.47
N ALA A 162 -8.54 5.45 -14.96
CA ALA A 162 -7.27 4.93 -15.45
C ALA A 162 -7.31 4.57 -16.94
N LYS A 163 -8.36 3.87 -17.39
CA LYS A 163 -8.52 3.54 -18.81
C LYS A 163 -8.61 4.77 -19.71
N LYS A 164 -9.27 5.85 -19.24
CA LYS A 164 -9.36 7.10 -20.00
C LYS A 164 -7.99 7.79 -20.13
N TYR A 165 -7.20 7.81 -19.05
CA TYR A 165 -5.81 8.29 -19.08
C TYR A 165 -4.94 7.45 -20.01
N ASP A 166 -4.98 6.11 -19.90
CA ASP A 166 -4.18 5.22 -20.76
C ASP A 166 -4.45 5.49 -22.25
N LYS A 167 -5.74 5.56 -22.61
CA LYS A 167 -6.14 5.85 -24.00
C LYS A 167 -5.65 7.21 -24.49
N ALA A 168 -5.69 8.22 -23.61
CA ALA A 168 -5.27 9.58 -23.95
C ALA A 168 -3.76 9.69 -24.17
N PHE A 169 -2.98 8.90 -23.45
CA PHE A 169 -1.51 8.93 -23.50
C PHE A 169 -0.90 7.87 -24.43
N GLU A 170 -1.72 7.04 -25.08
CA GLU A 170 -1.27 6.06 -26.04
C GLU A 170 -0.52 6.71 -27.21
N GLY A 171 0.66 6.16 -27.54
CA GLY A 171 1.50 6.69 -28.62
C GLY A 171 2.27 7.97 -28.27
N THR A 172 2.21 8.46 -27.03
CA THR A 172 2.99 9.61 -26.55
C THR A 172 4.30 9.18 -25.89
N VAL A 173 5.12 10.15 -25.47
CA VAL A 173 6.36 9.90 -24.69
C VAL A 173 6.09 9.52 -23.22
N ILE A 174 4.84 9.59 -22.80
CA ILE A 174 4.43 9.33 -21.40
C ILE A 174 4.38 7.82 -21.18
N LYS A 175 5.05 7.34 -20.14
CA LYS A 175 4.89 5.96 -19.68
C LYS A 175 3.75 5.89 -18.65
N THR A 176 2.71 5.13 -18.99
CA THR A 176 1.57 4.87 -18.11
C THR A 176 1.85 3.69 -17.16
N PRO A 177 1.07 3.50 -16.07
CA PRO A 177 1.25 2.38 -15.16
C PRO A 177 1.13 1.02 -15.86
N PHE A 178 2.09 0.14 -15.62
CA PHE A 178 2.02 -1.25 -16.09
C PHE A 178 0.87 -2.00 -15.41
N ARG A 179 0.22 -2.88 -16.16
CA ARG A 179 -0.81 -3.81 -15.65
C ARG A 179 -0.65 -5.17 -16.33
N ALA A 180 -0.63 -6.22 -15.51
CA ALA A 180 -0.76 -7.58 -16.02
C ALA A 180 -2.24 -7.96 -16.14
N ASP A 181 -2.57 -8.86 -17.08
CA ASP A 181 -3.95 -9.27 -17.35
C ASP A 181 -4.62 -10.03 -16.17
N ASN A 182 -3.80 -10.64 -15.33
CA ASN A 182 -4.26 -11.39 -14.16
C ASN A 182 -4.41 -10.54 -12.89
N VAL A 183 -4.36 -9.20 -13.00
CA VAL A 183 -4.39 -8.28 -11.86
C VAL A 183 -5.53 -7.27 -11.98
N LEU A 184 -6.33 -7.14 -10.93
CA LEU A 184 -7.22 -5.99 -10.71
C LEU A 184 -6.47 -4.96 -9.86
N HIS A 185 -6.02 -3.88 -10.50
CA HIS A 185 -5.33 -2.77 -9.85
C HIS A 185 -6.33 -1.87 -9.08
N ALA A 186 -6.07 -1.53 -7.82
CA ALA A 186 -6.94 -0.66 -7.03
C ALA A 186 -6.83 0.83 -7.40
N PHE A 187 -5.78 1.23 -8.11
CA PHE A 187 -5.54 2.62 -8.51
C PHE A 187 -5.66 3.65 -7.38
N HIS A 188 -4.95 3.41 -6.28
CA HIS A 188 -4.77 4.46 -5.29
C HIS A 188 -4.13 5.70 -5.92
N LEU A 189 -3.13 5.48 -6.75
CA LEU A 189 -2.45 6.49 -7.55
C LEU A 189 -2.47 6.09 -9.03
N TYR A 190 -2.52 7.08 -9.91
CA TYR A 190 -2.21 6.93 -11.32
C TYR A 190 -0.92 7.69 -11.60
N ILE A 191 0.19 6.96 -11.71
CA ILE A 191 1.53 7.55 -11.79
C ILE A 191 2.06 7.40 -13.22
N ILE A 192 2.30 8.52 -13.86
CA ILE A 192 3.01 8.58 -15.14
C ILE A 192 4.51 8.78 -14.91
N GLN A 193 5.32 8.41 -15.91
CA GLN A 193 6.73 8.77 -15.95
C GLN A 193 7.01 9.63 -17.19
N VAL A 194 7.76 10.71 -16.99
CA VAL A 194 8.12 11.67 -18.04
C VAL A 194 9.50 12.28 -17.71
N ASP A 195 10.34 12.50 -18.71
CA ASP A 195 11.72 12.95 -18.49
C ASP A 195 11.80 14.35 -17.86
N ASN A 196 10.97 15.29 -18.31
CA ASN A 196 10.92 16.65 -17.77
C ASN A 196 9.91 16.82 -16.64
N ARG A 197 9.86 15.84 -15.72
CA ARG A 197 8.87 15.77 -14.61
C ARG A 197 8.71 17.09 -13.85
N LYS A 198 9.83 17.78 -13.51
CA LYS A 198 9.75 19.03 -12.76
C LYS A 198 9.04 20.13 -13.54
N ALA A 199 9.37 20.30 -14.81
CA ALA A 199 8.73 21.30 -15.63
C ALA A 199 7.24 21.00 -15.86
N LEU A 200 6.87 19.73 -16.07
CA LEU A 200 5.46 19.33 -16.14
C LEU A 200 4.74 19.59 -14.80
N TYR A 201 5.37 19.28 -13.67
CA TYR A 201 4.79 19.56 -12.35
C TYR A 201 4.48 21.05 -12.17
N ASP A 202 5.43 21.92 -12.51
CA ASP A 202 5.27 23.39 -12.38
C ASP A 202 4.18 23.89 -13.33
N PHE A 203 4.18 23.45 -14.60
CA PHE A 203 3.17 23.79 -15.59
C PHE A 203 1.75 23.36 -15.18
N LEU A 204 1.59 22.16 -14.64
CA LEU A 204 0.29 21.70 -14.14
C LEU A 204 -0.19 22.55 -12.96
N ARG A 205 0.71 22.94 -12.06
CA ARG A 205 0.38 23.86 -10.94
C ARG A 205 -0.11 25.22 -11.41
N GLU A 206 0.51 25.80 -12.42
CA GLU A 206 0.08 27.06 -13.05
C GLU A 206 -1.31 26.94 -13.68
N ASN A 207 -1.72 25.73 -14.08
CA ASN A 207 -3.04 25.42 -14.62
C ASN A 207 -4.02 24.88 -13.57
N ASN A 208 -3.76 25.08 -12.27
CA ASN A 208 -4.58 24.62 -11.14
C ASN A 208 -4.74 23.08 -11.05
N ILE A 209 -3.79 22.30 -11.58
CA ILE A 209 -3.76 20.86 -11.47
C ILE A 209 -2.71 20.45 -10.43
N PHE A 210 -3.17 19.82 -9.35
CA PHE A 210 -2.35 19.51 -8.18
C PHE A 210 -1.77 18.09 -8.24
N ALA A 211 -0.95 17.82 -9.27
CA ALA A 211 -0.18 16.58 -9.35
C ALA A 211 0.84 16.48 -8.20
N GLN A 212 1.25 15.25 -7.85
CA GLN A 212 2.15 14.97 -6.74
C GLN A 212 3.30 14.06 -7.16
N VAL A 213 4.46 14.23 -6.51
CA VAL A 213 5.61 13.34 -6.69
C VAL A 213 5.63 12.33 -5.55
N LEU A 214 5.37 11.08 -5.84
CA LEU A 214 5.24 10.00 -4.88
C LEU A 214 6.10 8.81 -5.29
N TYR A 215 7.17 8.46 -4.54
CA TYR A 215 7.69 9.14 -3.34
C TYR A 215 9.19 9.37 -3.50
N ALA A 216 9.75 10.35 -2.76
CA ALA A 216 11.19 10.41 -2.62
C ALA A 216 11.70 9.12 -1.95
N PRO A 217 12.78 8.49 -2.48
CA PRO A 217 13.28 7.23 -1.93
C PRO A 217 13.66 7.36 -0.46
N ALA A 218 13.12 6.48 0.38
CA ALA A 218 13.30 6.54 1.83
C ALA A 218 14.78 6.51 2.24
N HIS A 219 15.60 5.68 1.56
CA HIS A 219 17.03 5.56 1.86
C HIS A 219 17.82 6.85 1.63
N LEU A 220 17.31 7.80 0.82
CA LEU A 220 17.93 9.12 0.60
C LEU A 220 17.52 10.16 1.65
N MET A 221 16.55 9.85 2.52
CA MET A 221 16.14 10.77 3.58
C MET A 221 17.25 10.92 4.65
N PRO A 222 17.46 12.13 5.22
CA PRO A 222 18.54 12.39 6.19
C PRO A 222 18.58 11.40 7.34
N TYR A 223 17.40 11.00 7.85
CA TYR A 223 17.30 10.02 8.93
C TYR A 223 17.90 8.66 8.56
N TYR A 224 17.69 8.16 7.35
CA TYR A 224 18.20 6.86 6.93
C TYR A 224 19.67 6.89 6.51
N LYS A 225 20.17 8.05 6.08
CA LYS A 225 21.62 8.22 5.77
C LYS A 225 22.53 7.93 6.97
N GLN A 226 22.05 8.14 8.20
CA GLN A 226 22.82 7.79 9.41
C GLN A 226 23.11 6.28 9.53
N PHE A 227 22.35 5.43 8.84
CA PHE A 227 22.57 3.98 8.81
C PHE A 227 23.45 3.52 7.63
N GLY A 228 24.07 4.46 6.92
CA GLY A 228 25.00 4.17 5.82
C GLY A 228 24.36 4.15 4.42
N TRP A 229 23.03 4.38 4.32
CA TRP A 229 22.38 4.47 3.03
C TRP A 229 22.80 5.72 2.24
N LYS A 230 22.99 5.55 0.92
CA LYS A 230 23.43 6.63 0.02
C LYS A 230 22.85 6.47 -1.37
N GLU A 231 23.04 7.48 -2.19
CA GLU A 231 22.70 7.47 -3.62
C GLU A 231 23.46 6.32 -4.33
N GLY A 232 22.74 5.65 -5.22
CA GLY A 232 23.21 4.47 -5.95
C GLY A 232 22.91 3.12 -5.26
N ASP A 233 22.45 3.11 -4.00
CA ASP A 233 22.11 1.87 -3.29
C ASP A 233 20.80 1.24 -3.82
N CYS A 234 19.87 2.09 -4.34
CA CYS A 234 18.60 1.65 -4.93
C CYS A 234 18.36 2.33 -6.30
N PRO A 235 19.18 2.05 -7.33
CA PRO A 235 19.22 2.84 -8.57
C PRO A 235 17.89 2.85 -9.33
N VAL A 236 17.12 1.76 -9.30
CA VAL A 236 15.81 1.69 -9.97
C VAL A 236 14.79 2.62 -9.30
N ALA A 237 14.77 2.66 -7.95
CA ALA A 237 13.88 3.54 -7.22
C ALA A 237 14.28 5.02 -7.39
N GLU A 238 15.57 5.28 -7.44
CA GLU A 238 16.12 6.61 -7.67
C GLU A 238 15.78 7.12 -9.07
N GLU A 239 15.99 6.30 -10.11
CA GLU A 239 15.59 6.64 -11.48
C GLU A 239 14.08 6.87 -11.59
N TYR A 240 13.27 5.96 -11.00
CA TYR A 240 11.81 6.12 -10.97
C TYR A 240 11.40 7.46 -10.36
N TYR A 241 12.00 7.84 -9.24
CA TYR A 241 11.72 9.10 -8.56
C TYR A 241 12.00 10.34 -9.44
N THR A 242 13.00 10.30 -10.31
CA THR A 242 13.30 11.44 -11.19
C THR A 242 12.21 11.71 -12.22
N LYS A 243 11.39 10.70 -12.56
CA LYS A 243 10.42 10.73 -13.67
C LYS A 243 8.97 10.66 -13.21
N CYS A 244 8.68 10.12 -12.02
CA CYS A 244 7.33 9.83 -11.57
C CYS A 244 6.51 11.09 -11.24
N LEU A 245 5.24 11.10 -11.66
CA LEU A 245 4.26 12.13 -11.35
C LEU A 245 2.87 11.52 -11.25
N ALA A 246 2.23 11.62 -10.09
CA ALA A 246 0.88 11.14 -9.85
C ALA A 246 -0.13 12.20 -10.32
N LEU A 247 -0.99 11.83 -11.25
CA LEU A 247 -2.10 12.64 -11.73
C LEU A 247 -3.32 12.51 -10.81
N PRO A 248 -4.24 13.45 -10.82
CA PRO A 248 -5.49 13.37 -10.05
C PRO A 248 -6.22 12.05 -10.27
N MET A 249 -6.48 11.31 -9.17
CA MET A 249 -7.09 9.98 -9.17
C MET A 249 -7.96 9.79 -7.92
N PHE A 250 -9.25 10.07 -8.03
CA PHE A 250 -10.23 9.87 -6.95
C PHE A 250 -11.63 9.65 -7.55
N PRO A 251 -12.53 8.90 -6.88
CA PRO A 251 -13.79 8.44 -7.49
C PRO A 251 -14.75 9.56 -7.92
N SER A 252 -14.70 10.72 -7.27
CA SER A 252 -15.54 11.88 -7.62
C SER A 252 -14.93 12.79 -8.68
N LEU A 253 -13.75 12.47 -9.25
CA LEU A 253 -13.19 13.20 -10.38
C LEU A 253 -14.17 13.16 -11.56
N THR A 254 -14.63 14.34 -11.99
CA THR A 254 -15.56 14.44 -13.13
C THR A 254 -14.84 14.19 -14.45
N ASN A 255 -15.62 13.93 -15.50
CA ASN A 255 -15.01 13.71 -16.82
C ASN A 255 -14.39 14.99 -17.37
N GLU A 256 -15.00 16.15 -17.09
CA GLU A 256 -14.53 17.47 -17.50
C GLU A 256 -13.21 17.83 -16.80
N GLU A 257 -13.13 17.58 -15.49
CA GLU A 257 -11.86 17.78 -14.75
C GLU A 257 -10.76 16.85 -15.28
N GLN A 258 -11.08 15.60 -15.56
CA GLN A 258 -10.13 14.65 -16.14
C GLN A 258 -9.70 15.06 -17.55
N ASP A 259 -10.63 15.55 -18.39
CA ASP A 259 -10.32 16.04 -19.74
C ASP A 259 -9.38 17.24 -19.68
N TRP A 260 -9.59 18.14 -18.72
CA TRP A 260 -8.67 19.25 -18.48
C TRP A 260 -7.25 18.79 -18.11
N VAL A 261 -7.15 17.81 -17.21
CA VAL A 261 -5.84 17.23 -16.87
C VAL A 261 -5.17 16.63 -18.11
N ILE A 262 -5.91 15.87 -18.91
CA ILE A 262 -5.40 15.22 -20.13
C ILE A 262 -4.93 16.28 -21.12
N GLU A 263 -5.75 17.30 -21.39
CA GLU A 263 -5.42 18.40 -22.30
C GLU A 263 -4.11 19.07 -21.92
N LYS A 264 -3.94 19.44 -20.64
CA LYS A 264 -2.74 20.13 -20.18
C LYS A 264 -1.50 19.24 -20.19
N VAL A 265 -1.63 17.96 -19.85
CA VAL A 265 -0.51 17.03 -19.97
C VAL A 265 -0.07 16.87 -21.43
N LEU A 266 -1.01 16.70 -22.35
CA LEU A 266 -0.72 16.57 -23.79
C LEU A 266 -0.18 17.87 -24.40
N GLU A 267 -0.64 19.03 -23.96
CA GLU A 267 -0.12 20.35 -24.38
C GLU A 267 1.37 20.48 -24.04
N PHE A 268 1.76 20.02 -22.84
CA PHE A 268 3.16 20.10 -22.39
C PHE A 268 4.12 19.16 -23.13
N VAL A 269 3.67 17.96 -23.52
CA VAL A 269 4.54 16.92 -24.11
C VAL A 269 4.59 16.95 -25.64
N ARG A 270 3.81 17.79 -26.30
CA ARG A 270 3.86 18.05 -27.75
C ARG A 270 5.06 18.93 -28.12
#